data_e48840718e1de6c0a4f3f1517fb50124
#
_entry.id   e48840718e1de6c0a4f3f1517fb50124
#
_cell.length_a   1.000
_cell.length_b   1.000
_cell.length_c   1.000
_cell.angle_alpha   90.00
_cell.angle_beta   90.00
_cell.angle_gamma   90.00
#
_symmetry.space_group_name_H-M   'P 1'
#
loop_
_entity.id
_entity.type
_entity.pdbx_description
1 polymer ?
#
loop_
_entity_poly.entity_id
_entity_poly.type
_entity_poly.pdbx_seq_one_letter_code
_entity_poly.pdbx_strand_id
1 'polypeptide(L)'
;MKNPYFPTALGLYFNYLVHGMGVILMSLNMASLETLWQTNAAGVSIVISSLGIGRLSVLLFAGLLSDRFGRRPFIMLGMCCYMAFFFGILHTNNIIIAYVFGFLAGMANSFLDAGTYPSLMEAFPRSPGTANILIKAFVSSGQFLLPLIISLLVWAELWFGWSFMIAAGIMFINALFLYRCTFPPHPGRRLPVIKKTTSSTEHRCSITDLASYSLYGYISMATFYLVSQWLAQYGQFVAGMSYTMSIKLLSIYTVGSLLCVFITAPLIRNTVRPTTLLMLYTFISFIALFTVCLHPTFYVVIIFAFVIGFTSAGGVVQIGLTLMAERFPYAKGKATGIYYSAGSIATFTIPLITAHLSQRSIADIMWFDTAIAAIGFLLALFIGLRSRKKTRHHSLKENVAPGG
;
A
#
# COMPACT_ATOMS: atom_id res chain seq x y z
N MET A 1 -10.81 19.09 26.57
CA MET A 1 -10.62 20.10 25.49
C MET A 1 -10.63 19.40 24.18
N LYS A 2 -11.46 19.81 23.20
CA LYS A 2 -11.46 19.23 21.85
C LYS A 2 -10.15 19.61 21.17
N ASN A 3 -9.47 18.65 20.52
CA ASN A 3 -8.23 18.89 19.78
C ASN A 3 -8.52 19.87 18.63
N PRO A 4 -7.88 21.03 18.54
CA PRO A 4 -8.14 22.04 17.51
C PRO A 4 -7.78 21.56 16.09
N TYR A 5 -6.91 20.53 15.99
CA TYR A 5 -6.47 19.94 14.73
C TYR A 5 -7.32 18.75 14.25
N PHE A 6 -8.41 18.43 14.97
CA PHE A 6 -9.30 17.32 14.59
C PHE A 6 -9.92 17.51 13.20
N PRO A 7 -10.40 18.71 12.79
CA PRO A 7 -10.91 18.93 11.44
C PRO A 7 -9.83 18.69 10.37
N THR A 8 -8.61 19.17 10.62
CA THR A 8 -7.47 18.94 9.71
C THR A 8 -7.19 17.44 9.56
N ALA A 9 -7.14 16.70 10.66
CA ALA A 9 -6.94 15.25 10.62
C ALA A 9 -8.04 14.54 9.82
N LEU A 10 -9.30 14.94 9.98
CA LEU A 10 -10.41 14.38 9.22
C LEU A 10 -10.23 14.60 7.72
N GLY A 11 -9.90 15.84 7.30
CA GLY A 11 -9.60 16.11 5.89
C GLY A 11 -8.39 15.32 5.36
N LEU A 12 -7.36 15.13 6.17
CA LEU A 12 -6.21 14.30 5.81
C LEU A 12 -6.61 12.84 5.59
N TYR A 13 -7.48 12.29 6.43
CA TYR A 13 -8.01 10.92 6.25
C TYR A 13 -8.86 10.81 4.98
N PHE A 14 -9.68 11.81 4.65
CA PHE A 14 -10.45 11.82 3.40
C PHE A 14 -9.56 11.83 2.16
N ASN A 15 -8.39 12.47 2.19
CA ASN A 15 -7.41 12.34 1.11
C ASN A 15 -7.00 10.89 0.88
N TYR A 16 -6.83 10.12 1.96
CA TYR A 16 -6.46 8.71 1.86
C TYR A 16 -7.61 7.78 1.47
N LEU A 17 -8.85 8.18 1.73
CA LEU A 17 -10.01 7.50 1.15
C LEU A 17 -9.98 7.63 -0.39
N VAL A 18 -9.77 8.85 -0.91
CA VAL A 18 -9.65 9.07 -2.36
C VAL A 18 -8.40 8.44 -2.94
N HIS A 19 -7.27 8.47 -2.20
CA HIS A 19 -6.08 7.74 -2.60
C HIS A 19 -6.35 6.23 -2.75
N GLY A 20 -7.08 5.62 -1.81
CA GLY A 20 -7.50 4.22 -1.90
C GLY A 20 -8.31 3.93 -3.16
N MET A 21 -9.23 4.81 -3.53
CA MET A 21 -9.95 4.73 -4.81
C MET A 21 -8.97 4.84 -5.99
N GLY A 22 -8.09 5.84 -5.99
CA GLY A 22 -7.16 6.14 -7.07
C GLY A 22 -6.22 4.99 -7.42
N VAL A 23 -5.79 4.19 -6.43
CA VAL A 23 -4.90 3.04 -6.62
C VAL A 23 -5.52 1.97 -7.52
N ILE A 24 -6.83 1.74 -7.43
CA ILE A 24 -7.53 0.66 -8.13
C ILE A 24 -8.47 1.16 -9.25
N LEU A 25 -8.57 2.49 -9.41
CA LEU A 25 -9.53 3.11 -10.31
C LEU A 25 -9.30 2.72 -11.77
N MET A 26 -8.05 2.70 -12.23
CA MET A 26 -7.72 2.31 -13.60
C MET A 26 -7.95 0.81 -13.83
N SER A 27 -7.57 -0.05 -12.90
CA SER A 27 -7.74 -1.50 -13.05
C SER A 27 -9.20 -1.93 -13.06
N LEU A 28 -10.07 -1.29 -12.29
CA LEU A 28 -11.51 -1.57 -12.30
C LEU A 28 -12.22 -1.05 -13.54
N ASN A 29 -11.69 -0.02 -14.19
CA ASN A 29 -12.20 0.53 -15.45
C ASN A 29 -11.37 0.07 -16.67
N MET A 30 -10.64 -1.03 -16.55
CA MET A 30 -9.66 -1.47 -17.56
C MET A 30 -10.27 -1.57 -18.95
N ALA A 31 -11.40 -2.27 -19.11
CA ALA A 31 -12.08 -2.45 -20.39
C ALA A 31 -12.52 -1.12 -21.04
N SER A 32 -13.00 -0.17 -20.24
CA SER A 32 -13.39 1.16 -20.74
C SER A 32 -12.18 1.99 -21.17
N LEU A 33 -11.06 1.86 -20.45
CA LEU A 33 -9.81 2.54 -20.77
C LEU A 33 -9.12 1.92 -21.99
N GLU A 34 -9.22 0.59 -22.18
CA GLU A 34 -8.77 -0.09 -23.40
C GLU A 34 -9.45 0.50 -24.64
N THR A 35 -10.77 0.68 -24.55
CA THR A 35 -11.55 1.30 -25.63
C THR A 35 -11.18 2.77 -25.82
N LEU A 36 -11.04 3.55 -24.74
CA LEU A 36 -10.73 4.97 -24.79
C LEU A 36 -9.36 5.25 -25.43
N TRP A 37 -8.34 4.42 -25.08
CA TRP A 37 -6.96 4.60 -25.55
C TRP A 37 -6.61 3.72 -26.75
N GLN A 38 -7.59 2.97 -27.31
CA GLN A 38 -7.40 2.04 -28.43
C GLN A 38 -6.23 1.08 -28.19
N THR A 39 -6.21 0.48 -27.00
CA THR A 39 -5.16 -0.41 -26.52
C THR A 39 -5.77 -1.70 -25.95
N ASN A 40 -4.95 -2.52 -25.32
CA ASN A 40 -5.35 -3.73 -24.61
C ASN A 40 -5.02 -3.64 -23.11
N ALA A 41 -5.34 -4.68 -22.34
CA ALA A 41 -5.05 -4.76 -20.89
C ALA A 41 -3.56 -4.52 -20.60
N ALA A 42 -2.65 -4.96 -21.47
CA ALA A 42 -1.23 -4.71 -21.31
C ALA A 42 -0.89 -3.22 -21.37
N GLY A 43 -1.48 -2.47 -22.33
CA GLY A 43 -1.30 -1.03 -22.45
C GLY A 43 -1.81 -0.28 -21.22
N VAL A 44 -2.98 -0.65 -20.71
CA VAL A 44 -3.51 -0.05 -19.46
C VAL A 44 -2.61 -0.37 -18.28
N SER A 45 -2.09 -1.60 -18.16
CA SER A 45 -1.17 -2.01 -17.09
C SER A 45 0.15 -1.23 -17.15
N ILE A 46 0.66 -0.92 -18.35
CA ILE A 46 1.83 -0.05 -18.52
C ILE A 46 1.53 1.36 -17.95
N VAL A 47 0.36 1.92 -18.24
CA VAL A 47 -0.03 3.21 -17.65
C VAL A 47 -0.12 3.12 -16.13
N ILE A 48 -0.66 2.03 -15.57
CA ILE A 48 -0.71 1.79 -14.12
C ILE A 48 0.71 1.78 -13.52
N SER A 49 1.73 1.25 -14.22
CA SER A 49 3.11 1.25 -13.74
C SER A 49 3.66 2.65 -13.45
N SER A 50 3.15 3.66 -14.16
CA SER A 50 3.58 5.05 -14.00
C SER A 50 3.35 5.60 -12.59
N LEU A 51 2.35 5.06 -11.85
CA LEU A 51 2.12 5.41 -10.44
C LEU A 51 3.35 5.03 -9.58
N GLY A 52 3.95 3.88 -9.84
CA GLY A 52 5.12 3.41 -9.10
C GLY A 52 6.35 4.28 -9.33
N ILE A 53 6.66 4.58 -10.59
CA ILE A 53 7.83 5.41 -10.93
C ILE A 53 7.61 6.87 -10.49
N GLY A 54 6.39 7.40 -10.63
CA GLY A 54 6.04 8.74 -10.14
C GLY A 54 6.22 8.86 -8.62
N ARG A 55 5.84 7.82 -7.87
CA ARG A 55 6.07 7.77 -6.42
C ARG A 55 7.56 7.76 -6.08
N LEU A 56 8.34 6.90 -6.73
CA LEU A 56 9.78 6.78 -6.49
C LEU A 56 10.53 8.08 -6.79
N SER A 57 10.16 8.79 -7.85
CA SER A 57 10.87 9.98 -8.32
C SER A 57 10.93 11.11 -7.30
N VAL A 58 9.90 11.25 -6.45
CA VAL A 58 9.81 12.35 -5.48
C VAL A 58 9.81 11.90 -4.02
N LEU A 59 9.77 10.61 -3.74
CA LEU A 59 9.62 10.06 -2.38
C LEU A 59 10.65 10.62 -1.38
N LEU A 60 11.92 10.64 -1.76
CA LEU A 60 13.02 11.12 -0.90
C LEU A 60 13.02 12.64 -0.75
N PHE A 61 12.78 13.36 -1.86
CA PHE A 61 12.79 14.81 -1.87
C PHE A 61 11.57 15.43 -1.20
N ALA A 62 10.40 14.82 -1.38
CA ALA A 62 9.15 15.30 -0.80
C ALA A 62 9.22 15.42 0.72
N GLY A 63 9.80 14.43 1.41
CA GLY A 63 9.99 14.45 2.86
C GLY A 63 10.90 15.62 3.31
N LEU A 64 12.07 15.76 2.69
CA LEU A 64 13.03 16.83 3.02
C LEU A 64 12.46 18.22 2.75
N LEU A 65 11.77 18.38 1.63
CA LEU A 65 11.15 19.65 1.26
C LEU A 65 9.95 19.99 2.15
N SER A 66 9.15 18.99 2.53
CA SER A 66 8.04 19.15 3.48
C SER A 66 8.55 19.58 4.87
N ASP A 67 9.71 19.10 5.30
CA ASP A 67 10.37 19.53 6.52
C ASP A 67 10.89 20.98 6.44
N ARG A 68 11.20 21.45 5.24
CA ARG A 68 11.74 22.80 5.02
C ARG A 68 10.66 23.85 4.81
N PHE A 69 9.65 23.54 3.98
CA PHE A 69 8.63 24.50 3.53
C PHE A 69 7.29 24.35 4.26
N GLY A 70 7.18 23.36 5.14
CA GLY A 70 5.96 23.05 5.89
C GLY A 70 5.10 21.97 5.23
N ARG A 71 4.15 21.42 5.98
CA ARG A 71 3.32 20.27 5.57
C ARG A 71 2.23 20.63 4.56
N ARG A 72 1.56 21.75 4.81
CA ARG A 72 0.38 22.19 4.05
C ARG A 72 0.62 22.34 2.54
N PRO A 73 1.71 22.99 2.05
CA PRO A 73 1.96 23.12 0.61
C PRO A 73 2.08 21.77 -0.10
N PHE A 74 2.71 20.78 0.53
CA PHE A 74 2.89 19.45 -0.04
C PHE A 74 1.58 18.66 -0.12
N ILE A 75 0.73 18.77 0.90
CA ILE A 75 -0.62 18.18 0.89
C ILE A 75 -1.44 18.78 -0.25
N MET A 76 -1.46 20.11 -0.39
CA MET A 76 -2.19 20.79 -1.46
C MET A 76 -1.64 20.42 -2.85
N LEU A 77 -0.31 20.35 -3.01
CA LEU A 77 0.32 19.90 -4.26
C LEU A 77 -0.07 18.47 -4.61
N GLY A 78 -0.07 17.56 -3.63
CA GLY A 78 -0.53 16.18 -3.84
C GLY A 78 -1.99 16.12 -4.29
N MET A 79 -2.87 16.92 -3.67
CA MET A 79 -4.28 17.00 -4.08
C MET A 79 -4.44 17.55 -5.50
N CYS A 80 -3.68 18.58 -5.88
CA CYS A 80 -3.69 19.12 -7.25
C CYS A 80 -3.21 18.07 -8.26
N CYS A 81 -2.14 17.32 -7.96
CA CYS A 81 -1.67 16.25 -8.82
C CYS A 81 -2.71 15.13 -8.99
N TYR A 82 -3.43 14.75 -7.91
CA TYR A 82 -4.53 13.77 -8.04
C TYR A 82 -5.69 14.30 -8.88
N MET A 83 -6.08 15.56 -8.71
CA MET A 83 -7.13 16.16 -9.56
C MET A 83 -6.70 16.18 -11.02
N ALA A 84 -5.45 16.57 -11.31
CA ALA A 84 -4.91 16.51 -12.67
C ALA A 84 -4.94 15.09 -13.24
N PHE A 85 -4.62 14.08 -12.46
CA PHE A 85 -4.73 12.67 -12.85
C PHE A 85 -6.18 12.29 -13.18
N PHE A 86 -7.13 12.53 -12.28
CA PHE A 86 -8.52 12.12 -12.48
C PHE A 86 -9.15 12.77 -13.73
N PHE A 87 -8.92 14.06 -13.94
CA PHE A 87 -9.41 14.74 -15.13
C PHE A 87 -8.62 14.37 -16.39
N GLY A 88 -7.29 14.31 -16.29
CA GLY A 88 -6.42 14.07 -17.44
C GLY A 88 -6.62 12.70 -18.07
N ILE A 89 -6.80 11.64 -17.25
CA ILE A 89 -7.09 10.28 -17.74
C ILE A 89 -8.35 10.23 -18.61
N LEU A 90 -9.39 10.98 -18.26
CA LEU A 90 -10.66 10.98 -19.00
C LEU A 90 -10.62 11.79 -20.31
N HIS A 91 -9.74 12.79 -20.38
CA HIS A 91 -9.71 13.73 -21.50
C HIS A 91 -8.60 13.41 -22.52
N THR A 92 -7.85 12.32 -22.33
CA THR A 92 -6.80 11.92 -23.26
C THR A 92 -7.14 10.59 -23.94
N ASN A 93 -6.98 10.57 -25.27
CA ASN A 93 -7.01 9.34 -26.07
C ASN A 93 -5.59 8.82 -26.36
N ASN A 94 -4.56 9.52 -25.88
CA ASN A 94 -3.17 9.16 -26.10
C ASN A 94 -2.59 8.49 -24.85
N ILE A 95 -2.14 7.24 -25.00
CA ILE A 95 -1.59 6.43 -23.93
C ILE A 95 -0.33 7.05 -23.28
N ILE A 96 0.49 7.79 -24.05
CA ILE A 96 1.69 8.46 -23.53
C ILE A 96 1.28 9.60 -22.58
N ILE A 97 0.25 10.37 -22.95
CA ILE A 97 -0.28 11.43 -22.10
C ILE A 97 -0.94 10.83 -20.87
N ALA A 98 -1.67 9.72 -21.01
CA ALA A 98 -2.23 8.97 -19.88
C ALA A 98 -1.12 8.49 -18.92
N TYR A 99 0.01 8.03 -19.44
CA TYR A 99 1.17 7.65 -18.63
C TYR A 99 1.71 8.84 -17.81
N VAL A 100 1.76 10.04 -18.38
CA VAL A 100 2.17 11.26 -17.66
C VAL A 100 1.18 11.59 -16.54
N PHE A 101 -0.13 11.48 -16.78
CA PHE A 101 -1.11 11.69 -15.71
C PHE A 101 -1.02 10.63 -14.60
N GLY A 102 -0.78 9.37 -14.95
CA GLY A 102 -0.51 8.31 -13.97
C GLY A 102 0.77 8.59 -13.15
N PHE A 103 1.82 9.11 -13.79
CA PHE A 103 3.04 9.55 -13.11
C PHE A 103 2.74 10.67 -12.09
N LEU A 104 1.88 11.63 -12.42
CA LEU A 104 1.43 12.67 -11.49
C LEU A 104 0.67 12.08 -10.29
N ALA A 105 -0.14 11.03 -10.49
CA ALA A 105 -0.80 10.34 -9.38
C ALA A 105 0.20 9.65 -8.43
N GLY A 106 1.28 9.10 -8.98
CA GLY A 106 2.40 8.56 -8.19
C GLY A 106 3.10 9.65 -7.36
N MET A 107 3.41 10.79 -7.97
CA MET A 107 3.96 11.97 -7.27
C MET A 107 3.00 12.46 -6.18
N ALA A 108 1.69 12.52 -6.47
CA ALA A 108 0.65 12.92 -5.53
C ALA A 108 0.69 12.09 -4.25
N ASN A 109 0.84 10.77 -4.39
CA ASN A 109 0.97 9.87 -3.25
C ASN A 109 2.18 10.24 -2.36
N SER A 110 3.36 10.46 -2.94
CA SER A 110 4.55 10.85 -2.17
C SER A 110 4.40 12.22 -1.51
N PHE A 111 3.77 13.19 -2.17
CA PHE A 111 3.52 14.51 -1.58
C PHE A 111 2.52 14.43 -0.42
N LEU A 112 1.46 13.65 -0.57
CA LEU A 112 0.51 13.41 0.53
C LEU A 112 1.18 12.69 1.70
N ASP A 113 1.98 11.65 1.45
CA ASP A 113 2.71 10.92 2.49
C ASP A 113 3.65 11.85 3.26
N ALA A 114 4.43 12.68 2.56
CA ALA A 114 5.39 13.61 3.14
C ALA A 114 4.73 14.72 4.00
N GLY A 115 3.49 15.08 3.70
CA GLY A 115 2.74 16.08 4.47
C GLY A 115 1.87 15.46 5.56
N THR A 116 1.14 14.40 5.28
CA THR A 116 0.08 13.88 6.15
C THR A 116 0.61 13.13 7.35
N TYR A 117 1.55 12.18 7.16
CA TYR A 117 2.06 11.38 8.29
C TYR A 117 2.65 12.26 9.42
N PRO A 118 3.55 13.22 9.12
CA PRO A 118 4.06 14.11 10.16
C PRO A 118 2.97 15.01 10.75
N SER A 119 2.04 15.55 9.92
CA SER A 119 0.96 16.41 10.43
C SER A 119 0.07 15.69 11.44
N LEU A 120 -0.25 14.42 11.20
CA LEU A 120 -1.04 13.61 12.14
C LEU A 120 -0.28 13.32 13.44
N MET A 121 1.03 13.05 13.35
CA MET A 121 1.88 12.84 14.52
C MET A 121 1.98 14.13 15.35
N GLU A 122 2.10 15.28 14.70
CA GLU A 122 2.13 16.61 15.32
C GLU A 122 0.75 16.99 15.94
N ALA A 123 -0.36 16.60 15.29
CA ALA A 123 -1.71 16.83 15.78
C ALA A 123 -2.10 15.94 16.98
N PHE A 124 -1.56 14.71 17.04
CA PHE A 124 -1.86 13.72 18.08
C PHE A 124 -0.61 13.19 18.77
N PRO A 125 0.15 14.03 19.50
CA PRO A 125 1.44 13.63 20.08
C PRO A 125 1.32 12.55 21.17
N ARG A 126 0.13 12.35 21.76
CA ARG A 126 -0.13 11.29 22.76
C ARG A 126 -0.40 9.93 22.13
N SER A 127 -0.81 9.88 20.86
CA SER A 127 -1.19 8.65 20.15
C SER A 127 -0.83 8.70 18.66
N PRO A 128 0.43 8.99 18.30
CA PRO A 128 0.83 9.17 16.90
C PRO A 128 0.67 7.89 16.08
N GLY A 129 0.92 6.72 16.69
CA GLY A 129 0.73 5.43 16.04
C GLY A 129 -0.72 5.17 15.65
N THR A 130 -1.67 5.43 16.56
CA THR A 130 -3.11 5.26 16.29
C THR A 130 -3.57 6.20 15.18
N ALA A 131 -3.12 7.45 15.16
CA ALA A 131 -3.45 8.41 14.12
C ALA A 131 -2.97 7.92 12.74
N ASN A 132 -1.78 7.34 12.66
CA ASN A 132 -1.25 6.82 11.40
C ASN A 132 -1.89 5.48 10.97
N ILE A 133 -2.32 4.62 11.91
CA ILE A 133 -3.04 3.38 11.58
C ILE A 133 -4.40 3.69 10.93
N LEU A 134 -5.08 4.76 11.35
CA LEU A 134 -6.35 5.19 10.76
C LEU A 134 -6.22 5.54 9.26
N ILE A 135 -5.06 6.01 8.81
CA ILE A 135 -4.79 6.21 7.37
C ILE A 135 -5.09 4.92 6.59
N LYS A 136 -4.58 3.77 7.07
CA LYS A 136 -4.80 2.48 6.39
C LYS A 136 -6.29 2.12 6.34
N ALA A 137 -7.04 2.42 7.40
CA ALA A 137 -8.49 2.17 7.41
C ALA A 137 -9.21 3.01 6.33
N PHE A 138 -8.85 4.30 6.18
CA PHE A 138 -9.43 5.15 5.13
C PHE A 138 -9.01 4.73 3.73
N VAL A 139 -7.75 4.33 3.48
CA VAL A 139 -7.33 3.74 2.20
C VAL A 139 -8.18 2.52 1.86
N SER A 140 -8.30 1.59 2.81
CA SER A 140 -9.10 0.38 2.61
C SER A 140 -10.59 0.69 2.43
N SER A 141 -11.13 1.71 3.11
CA SER A 141 -12.51 2.17 2.88
C SER A 141 -12.71 2.68 1.46
N GLY A 142 -11.76 3.43 0.91
CA GLY A 142 -11.79 3.87 -0.49
C GLY A 142 -11.76 2.69 -1.47
N GLN A 143 -10.89 1.71 -1.22
CA GLN A 143 -10.82 0.48 -2.01
C GLN A 143 -12.08 -0.40 -1.91
N PHE A 144 -12.76 -0.37 -0.76
CA PHE A 144 -14.04 -1.05 -0.58
C PHE A 144 -15.20 -0.35 -1.31
N LEU A 145 -15.26 0.98 -1.20
CA LEU A 145 -16.37 1.76 -1.75
C LEU A 145 -16.35 1.87 -3.28
N LEU A 146 -15.17 1.96 -3.89
CA LEU A 146 -15.08 2.18 -5.33
C LEU A 146 -15.73 1.07 -6.18
N PRO A 147 -15.51 -0.23 -5.92
CA PRO A 147 -16.21 -1.28 -6.66
C PRO A 147 -17.73 -1.21 -6.54
N LEU A 148 -18.25 -0.78 -5.38
CA LEU A 148 -19.68 -0.59 -5.16
C LEU A 148 -20.21 0.60 -5.96
N ILE A 149 -19.48 1.71 -5.99
CA ILE A 149 -19.80 2.88 -6.82
C ILE A 149 -19.83 2.49 -8.30
N ILE A 150 -18.81 1.79 -8.80
CA ILE A 150 -18.75 1.34 -10.20
C ILE A 150 -19.91 0.37 -10.50
N SER A 151 -20.22 -0.55 -9.58
CA SER A 151 -21.37 -1.45 -9.75
C SER A 151 -22.69 -0.70 -9.87
N LEU A 152 -22.86 0.38 -9.11
CA LEU A 152 -24.05 1.25 -9.18
C LEU A 152 -24.09 2.03 -10.49
N LEU A 153 -22.94 2.54 -10.96
CA LEU A 153 -22.87 3.24 -12.24
C LEU A 153 -23.21 2.32 -13.42
N VAL A 154 -22.73 1.09 -13.40
CA VAL A 154 -23.04 0.05 -14.40
C VAL A 154 -24.53 -0.30 -14.37
N TRP A 155 -25.12 -0.47 -13.19
CA TRP A 155 -26.55 -0.75 -13.04
C TRP A 155 -27.42 0.39 -13.56
N ALA A 156 -26.98 1.64 -13.36
CA ALA A 156 -27.67 2.86 -13.82
C ALA A 156 -27.34 3.23 -15.28
N GLU A 157 -26.59 2.38 -16.01
CA GLU A 157 -26.14 2.62 -17.40
C GLU A 157 -25.41 3.96 -17.59
N LEU A 158 -24.72 4.44 -16.53
CA LEU A 158 -24.01 5.71 -16.57
C LEU A 158 -22.60 5.51 -17.13
N TRP A 159 -22.06 6.59 -17.68
CA TRP A 159 -20.71 6.62 -18.22
C TRP A 159 -19.65 6.29 -17.13
N PHE A 160 -18.69 5.41 -17.45
CA PHE A 160 -17.64 4.96 -16.53
C PHE A 160 -16.81 6.11 -15.91
N GLY A 161 -16.67 7.22 -16.65
CA GLY A 161 -15.93 8.40 -16.21
C GLY A 161 -16.48 9.03 -14.92
N TRP A 162 -17.75 8.78 -14.56
CA TRP A 162 -18.30 9.22 -13.28
C TRP A 162 -17.51 8.68 -12.07
N SER A 163 -16.91 7.50 -12.17
CA SER A 163 -16.06 6.96 -11.10
C SER A 163 -14.83 7.85 -10.82
N PHE A 164 -14.22 8.41 -11.85
CA PHE A 164 -13.14 9.40 -11.76
C PHE A 164 -13.63 10.76 -11.29
N MET A 165 -14.77 11.21 -11.81
CA MET A 165 -15.36 12.51 -11.46
C MET A 165 -15.80 12.58 -10.00
N ILE A 166 -16.34 11.49 -9.44
CA ILE A 166 -16.69 11.36 -8.02
C ILE A 166 -15.43 11.49 -7.15
N ALA A 167 -14.36 10.75 -7.51
CA ALA A 167 -13.08 10.83 -6.79
C ALA A 167 -12.49 12.24 -6.86
N ALA A 168 -12.50 12.87 -8.03
CA ALA A 168 -12.07 14.26 -8.23
C ALA A 168 -12.90 15.24 -7.41
N GLY A 169 -14.22 15.08 -7.42
CA GLY A 169 -15.16 15.94 -6.67
C GLY A 169 -14.94 15.88 -5.17
N ILE A 170 -14.77 14.66 -4.62
CA ILE A 170 -14.43 14.49 -3.20
C ILE A 170 -13.08 15.15 -2.87
N MET A 171 -12.07 14.95 -3.73
CA MET A 171 -10.75 15.58 -3.56
C MET A 171 -10.83 17.11 -3.61
N PHE A 172 -11.61 17.67 -4.56
CA PHE A 172 -11.78 19.10 -4.71
C PHE A 172 -12.47 19.73 -3.49
N ILE A 173 -13.60 19.16 -3.05
CA ILE A 173 -14.33 19.63 -1.87
C ILE A 173 -13.42 19.56 -0.65
N ASN A 174 -12.68 18.45 -0.50
CA ASN A 174 -11.75 18.29 0.61
C ASN A 174 -10.57 19.26 0.54
N ALA A 175 -10.11 19.64 -0.66
CA ALA A 175 -9.07 20.67 -0.82
C ALA A 175 -9.55 22.03 -0.34
N LEU A 176 -10.77 22.43 -0.66
CA LEU A 176 -11.41 23.67 -0.17
C LEU A 176 -11.57 23.63 1.37
N PHE A 177 -11.95 22.47 1.91
CA PHE A 177 -12.07 22.29 3.34
C PHE A 177 -10.71 22.42 4.03
N LEU A 178 -9.69 21.69 3.60
CA LEU A 178 -8.32 21.74 4.17
C LEU A 178 -7.66 23.11 3.97
N TYR A 179 -8.01 23.84 2.92
CA TYR A 179 -7.53 25.21 2.72
C TYR A 179 -7.95 26.15 3.86
N ARG A 180 -9.10 25.91 4.50
CA ARG A 180 -9.61 26.68 5.64
C ARG A 180 -9.16 26.15 7.00
N CYS A 181 -8.64 24.93 7.06
CA CYS A 181 -8.23 24.30 8.30
C CYS A 181 -6.87 24.82 8.82
N THR A 182 -6.72 24.83 10.13
CA THR A 182 -5.46 25.16 10.81
C THR A 182 -4.59 23.91 10.94
N PHE A 183 -3.38 23.98 10.45
CA PHE A 183 -2.39 22.90 10.61
C PHE A 183 -1.61 23.05 11.91
N PRO A 184 -1.10 21.94 12.48
CA PRO A 184 -0.18 22.01 13.61
C PRO A 184 1.01 22.92 13.31
N PRO A 185 1.51 23.69 14.29
CA PRO A 185 2.67 24.55 14.08
C PRO A 185 3.85 23.67 13.70
N HIS A 186 4.50 24.05 12.59
CA HIS A 186 5.71 23.40 12.14
C HIS A 186 6.79 23.64 13.19
N PRO A 187 7.43 22.62 13.79
CA PRO A 187 8.56 22.82 14.68
C PRO A 187 9.67 23.51 13.89
N GLY A 188 9.73 24.84 14.00
CA GLY A 188 10.66 25.67 13.24
C GLY A 188 12.07 25.12 13.38
N ARG A 189 12.70 24.88 12.25
CA ARG A 189 14.15 24.76 11.97
C ARG A 189 15.08 24.34 13.13
N ARG A 190 14.66 23.43 13.98
CA ARG A 190 15.60 22.62 14.71
C ARG A 190 15.97 21.49 13.77
N LEU A 191 17.03 21.74 12.95
CA LEU A 191 17.82 20.64 12.43
C LEU A 191 17.94 19.64 13.59
N PRO A 192 17.57 18.36 13.41
CA PRO A 192 17.95 17.38 14.40
C PRO A 192 19.48 17.54 14.49
N VAL A 193 19.94 18.09 15.60
CA VAL A 193 21.32 17.93 16.00
C VAL A 193 21.45 16.42 16.10
N ILE A 194 22.01 15.84 15.06
CA ILE A 194 22.54 14.49 15.11
C ILE A 194 23.59 14.60 16.19
N LYS A 195 23.18 14.42 17.45
CA LYS A 195 24.12 14.02 18.48
C LYS A 195 24.72 12.75 17.92
N LYS A 196 25.90 12.89 17.33
CA LYS A 196 26.85 11.80 17.19
C LYS A 196 27.11 11.32 18.61
N THR A 197 26.25 10.50 19.15
CA THR A 197 26.58 9.59 20.21
C THR A 197 27.52 8.60 19.54
N THR A 198 28.79 8.95 19.57
CA THR A 198 29.92 8.05 19.45
C THR A 198 29.86 7.07 20.62
N SER A 199 28.96 6.14 20.55
CA SER A 199 29.09 4.87 21.28
C SER A 199 29.45 3.83 20.23
N SER A 200 30.75 3.61 20.14
CA SER A 200 31.43 2.57 19.39
C SER A 200 31.10 1.19 19.95
N THR A 201 29.87 0.75 19.79
CA THR A 201 29.52 -0.64 19.68
C THR A 201 28.84 -0.81 18.34
N GLU A 202 29.68 -0.95 17.30
CA GLU A 202 29.24 -1.41 15.99
C GLU A 202 28.53 -2.74 16.14
N HIS A 203 27.23 -2.70 16.39
CA HIS A 203 26.38 -3.81 16.00
C HIS A 203 26.48 -3.86 14.47
N ARG A 204 27.41 -4.68 13.97
CA ARG A 204 27.56 -4.96 12.54
C ARG A 204 26.17 -5.21 11.97
N CYS A 205 25.64 -4.21 11.30
CA CYS A 205 24.40 -4.26 10.57
C CYS A 205 24.56 -5.41 9.56
N SER A 206 23.90 -6.53 9.79
CA SER A 206 24.05 -7.70 8.90
C SER A 206 23.41 -7.32 7.57
N ILE A 207 24.23 -7.18 6.53
CA ILE A 207 23.77 -6.91 5.14
C ILE A 207 22.71 -7.95 4.75
N THR A 208 22.85 -9.19 5.22
CA THR A 208 21.86 -10.25 4.99
C THR A 208 20.50 -9.93 5.61
N ASP A 209 20.46 -9.35 6.83
CA ASP A 209 19.18 -8.96 7.45
C ASP A 209 18.56 -7.80 6.65
N LEU A 210 19.34 -6.79 6.30
CA LEU A 210 18.87 -5.67 5.50
C LEU A 210 18.31 -6.12 4.15
N ALA A 211 19.03 -6.95 3.42
CA ALA A 211 18.61 -7.50 2.13
C ALA A 211 17.33 -8.34 2.26
N SER A 212 17.25 -9.21 3.30
CA SER A 212 16.08 -10.07 3.53
C SER A 212 14.81 -9.26 3.79
N TYR A 213 14.88 -8.25 4.66
CA TYR A 213 13.72 -7.40 4.95
C TYR A 213 13.36 -6.49 3.77
N SER A 214 14.34 -5.98 3.01
CA SER A 214 14.08 -5.19 1.82
C SER A 214 13.42 -6.02 0.72
N LEU A 215 13.91 -7.24 0.48
CA LEU A 215 13.29 -8.18 -0.46
C LEU A 215 11.88 -8.57 0.01
N TYR A 216 11.69 -8.76 1.32
CA TYR A 216 10.36 -9.02 1.87
C TYR A 216 9.41 -7.84 1.67
N GLY A 217 9.90 -6.59 1.81
CA GLY A 217 9.14 -5.38 1.50
C GLY A 217 8.68 -5.33 0.04
N TYR A 218 9.56 -5.71 -0.89
CA TYR A 218 9.21 -5.86 -2.30
C TYR A 218 8.12 -6.93 -2.50
N ILE A 219 8.34 -8.15 -2.00
CA ILE A 219 7.45 -9.31 -2.21
C ILE A 219 6.07 -9.06 -1.60
N SER A 220 6.00 -8.59 -0.36
CA SER A 220 4.72 -8.33 0.31
C SER A 220 3.89 -7.26 -0.41
N MET A 221 4.55 -6.23 -0.94
CA MET A 221 3.87 -5.20 -1.74
C MET A 221 3.50 -5.72 -3.13
N ALA A 222 4.35 -6.56 -3.74
CA ALA A 222 4.10 -7.18 -5.04
C ALA A 222 2.82 -8.00 -5.02
N THR A 223 2.67 -8.96 -4.10
CA THR A 223 1.47 -9.80 -3.96
C THR A 223 0.23 -8.98 -3.66
N PHE A 224 0.29 -8.06 -2.69
CA PHE A 224 -0.82 -7.16 -2.38
C PHE A 224 -1.28 -6.37 -3.61
N TYR A 225 -0.33 -5.77 -4.33
CA TYR A 225 -0.62 -4.89 -5.45
C TYR A 225 -1.14 -5.66 -6.66
N LEU A 226 -0.51 -6.80 -7.00
CA LEU A 226 -0.91 -7.65 -8.11
C LEU A 226 -2.35 -8.13 -7.98
N VAL A 227 -2.72 -8.69 -6.81
CA VAL A 227 -4.09 -9.13 -6.57
C VAL A 227 -5.07 -7.95 -6.68
N SER A 228 -4.74 -6.80 -6.09
CA SER A 228 -5.61 -5.62 -6.16
C SER A 228 -5.84 -5.10 -7.58
N GLN A 229 -4.90 -5.33 -8.49
CA GLN A 229 -5.01 -4.88 -9.89
C GLN A 229 -5.72 -5.89 -10.80
N TRP A 230 -5.56 -7.20 -10.57
CA TRP A 230 -5.99 -8.23 -11.50
C TRP A 230 -7.10 -9.15 -11.01
N LEU A 231 -7.51 -9.04 -9.74
CA LEU A 231 -8.54 -9.92 -9.16
C LEU A 231 -9.88 -9.84 -9.89
N ALA A 232 -10.30 -8.65 -10.31
CA ALA A 232 -11.55 -8.46 -11.05
C ALA A 232 -11.48 -9.12 -12.44
N GLN A 233 -10.41 -8.91 -13.19
CA GLN A 233 -10.19 -9.52 -14.50
C GLN A 233 -10.08 -11.05 -14.39
N TYR A 234 -9.39 -11.55 -13.36
CA TYR A 234 -9.31 -12.98 -13.10
C TYR A 234 -10.69 -13.58 -12.81
N GLY A 235 -11.50 -12.93 -11.97
CA GLY A 235 -12.88 -13.35 -11.70
C GLY A 235 -13.73 -13.40 -12.97
N GLN A 236 -13.61 -12.40 -13.84
CA GLN A 236 -14.38 -12.30 -15.06
C GLN A 236 -13.93 -13.32 -16.13
N PHE A 237 -12.64 -13.34 -16.46
CA PHE A 237 -12.14 -14.07 -17.63
C PHE A 237 -11.71 -15.50 -17.32
N VAL A 238 -11.37 -15.83 -16.08
CA VAL A 238 -10.91 -17.17 -15.68
C VAL A 238 -11.99 -17.93 -14.90
N ALA A 239 -12.64 -17.26 -13.92
CA ALA A 239 -13.70 -17.88 -13.13
C ALA A 239 -15.10 -17.73 -13.73
N GLY A 240 -15.25 -17.09 -14.90
CA GLY A 240 -16.53 -16.97 -15.61
C GLY A 240 -17.59 -16.11 -14.91
N MET A 241 -17.16 -15.17 -14.04
CA MET A 241 -18.08 -14.30 -13.30
C MET A 241 -18.58 -13.15 -14.19
N SER A 242 -19.80 -12.67 -13.92
CA SER A 242 -20.27 -11.44 -14.56
C SER A 242 -19.38 -10.26 -14.17
N TYR A 243 -19.28 -9.26 -15.01
CA TYR A 243 -18.46 -8.05 -14.76
C TYR A 243 -18.76 -7.42 -13.38
N THR A 244 -20.07 -7.24 -13.08
CA THR A 244 -20.50 -6.64 -11.81
C THR A 244 -20.11 -7.48 -10.58
N MET A 245 -20.12 -8.80 -10.68
CA MET A 245 -19.70 -9.67 -9.59
C MET A 245 -18.17 -9.70 -9.45
N SER A 246 -17.43 -9.69 -10.56
CA SER A 246 -15.97 -9.71 -10.55
C SER A 246 -15.36 -8.46 -9.91
N ILE A 247 -15.90 -7.27 -10.18
CA ILE A 247 -15.43 -6.04 -9.52
C ILE A 247 -15.70 -6.02 -8.02
N LYS A 248 -16.80 -6.66 -7.55
CA LYS A 248 -17.12 -6.79 -6.11
C LYS A 248 -16.15 -7.71 -5.35
N LEU A 249 -15.41 -8.58 -6.04
CA LEU A 249 -14.35 -9.38 -5.42
C LEU A 249 -13.34 -8.52 -4.68
N LEU A 250 -13.03 -7.35 -5.22
CA LEU A 250 -12.08 -6.43 -4.58
C LEU A 250 -12.65 -5.83 -3.28
N SER A 251 -13.97 -5.61 -3.20
CA SER A 251 -14.61 -5.23 -1.93
C SER A 251 -14.50 -6.35 -0.89
N ILE A 252 -14.71 -7.61 -1.29
CA ILE A 252 -14.56 -8.78 -0.41
C ILE A 252 -13.11 -8.91 0.08
N TYR A 253 -12.15 -8.79 -0.82
CA TYR A 253 -10.71 -8.75 -0.51
C TYR A 253 -10.37 -7.65 0.51
N THR A 254 -10.94 -6.46 0.33
CA THR A 254 -10.68 -5.31 1.20
C THR A 254 -11.32 -5.48 2.59
N VAL A 255 -12.50 -6.11 2.68
CA VAL A 255 -13.08 -6.50 3.98
C VAL A 255 -12.15 -7.44 4.73
N GLY A 256 -11.59 -8.45 4.05
CA GLY A 256 -10.57 -9.31 4.64
C GLY A 256 -9.37 -8.51 5.18
N SER A 257 -8.85 -7.57 4.39
CA SER A 257 -7.75 -6.69 4.78
C SER A 257 -8.07 -5.85 6.01
N LEU A 258 -9.25 -5.25 6.08
CA LEU A 258 -9.69 -4.45 7.23
C LEU A 258 -9.81 -5.31 8.49
N LEU A 259 -10.47 -6.44 8.40
CA LEU A 259 -10.64 -7.36 9.54
C LEU A 259 -9.29 -7.85 10.05
N CYS A 260 -8.34 -8.14 9.18
CA CYS A 260 -6.99 -8.52 9.58
C CYS A 260 -6.35 -7.46 10.47
N VAL A 261 -6.43 -6.18 10.12
CA VAL A 261 -5.83 -5.09 10.92
C VAL A 261 -6.40 -5.08 12.33
N PHE A 262 -7.73 -5.19 12.47
CA PHE A 262 -8.39 -5.19 13.79
C PHE A 262 -8.10 -6.44 14.62
N ILE A 263 -7.94 -7.60 13.99
CA ILE A 263 -7.64 -8.87 14.68
C ILE A 263 -6.16 -8.98 15.01
N THR A 264 -5.29 -8.57 14.10
CA THR A 264 -3.83 -8.75 14.24
C THR A 264 -3.23 -7.82 15.28
N ALA A 265 -3.72 -6.57 15.39
CA ALA A 265 -3.17 -5.60 16.33
C ALA A 265 -3.26 -6.06 17.81
N PRO A 266 -4.40 -6.51 18.34
CA PRO A 266 -4.48 -7.08 19.69
C PRO A 266 -3.74 -8.41 19.84
N LEU A 267 -3.68 -9.22 18.78
CA LEU A 267 -3.01 -10.52 18.80
C LEU A 267 -1.49 -10.37 19.00
N ILE A 268 -0.87 -9.41 18.32
CA ILE A 268 0.54 -9.07 18.48
C ILE A 268 0.81 -8.53 19.89
N ARG A 269 -0.10 -7.69 20.39
CA ARG A 269 0.08 -7.06 21.70
C ARG A 269 0.06 -8.07 22.86
N ASN A 270 -0.79 -9.10 22.78
CA ASN A 270 -1.14 -9.91 23.95
C ASN A 270 -0.60 -11.35 23.88
N THR A 271 -0.40 -11.94 22.70
CA THR A 271 -0.32 -13.42 22.64
C THR A 271 0.72 -13.98 21.66
N VAL A 272 0.91 -13.37 20.47
CA VAL A 272 1.65 -14.01 19.38
C VAL A 272 2.84 -13.17 18.93
N ARG A 273 3.98 -13.81 18.71
CA ARG A 273 5.17 -13.14 18.19
C ARG A 273 4.91 -12.66 16.75
N PRO A 274 5.27 -11.41 16.39
CA PRO A 274 5.07 -10.89 15.04
C PRO A 274 5.68 -11.77 13.93
N THR A 275 6.84 -12.40 14.21
CA THR A 275 7.48 -13.33 13.27
C THR A 275 6.64 -14.58 13.00
N THR A 276 5.90 -15.08 13.99
CA THR A 276 5.03 -16.26 13.82
C THR A 276 3.83 -15.89 12.95
N LEU A 277 3.23 -14.72 13.18
CA LEU A 277 2.12 -14.22 12.35
C LEU A 277 2.58 -13.96 10.92
N LEU A 278 3.78 -13.41 10.73
CA LEU A 278 4.35 -13.22 9.41
C LEU A 278 4.42 -14.52 8.62
N MET A 279 4.98 -15.58 9.23
CA MET A 279 5.09 -16.91 8.61
C MET A 279 3.71 -17.52 8.34
N LEU A 280 2.80 -17.43 9.30
CA LEU A 280 1.45 -17.98 9.17
C LEU A 280 0.66 -17.32 8.03
N TYR A 281 0.65 -15.98 8.00
CA TYR A 281 -0.11 -15.25 7.00
C TYR A 281 0.45 -15.44 5.59
N THR A 282 1.78 -15.43 5.41
CA THR A 282 2.39 -15.70 4.11
C THR A 282 2.14 -17.12 3.64
N PHE A 283 2.15 -18.11 4.55
CA PHE A 283 1.80 -19.49 4.22
C PHE A 283 0.34 -19.63 3.78
N ILE A 284 -0.61 -19.06 4.55
CA ILE A 284 -2.02 -19.10 4.20
C ILE A 284 -2.28 -18.37 2.87
N SER A 285 -1.62 -17.23 2.65
CA SER A 285 -1.72 -16.48 1.39
C SER A 285 -1.24 -17.31 0.20
N PHE A 286 -0.10 -18.00 0.34
CA PHE A 286 0.41 -18.91 -0.70
C PHE A 286 -0.59 -20.05 -1.00
N ILE A 287 -1.09 -20.75 0.02
CA ILE A 287 -2.06 -21.83 -0.17
C ILE A 287 -3.35 -21.31 -0.80
N ALA A 288 -3.82 -20.13 -0.39
CA ALA A 288 -5.03 -19.51 -0.93
C ALA A 288 -4.88 -19.18 -2.43
N LEU A 289 -3.79 -18.56 -2.83
CA LEU A 289 -3.48 -18.27 -4.23
C LEU A 289 -3.35 -19.56 -5.05
N PHE A 290 -2.63 -20.53 -4.53
CA PHE A 290 -2.45 -21.83 -5.17
C PHE A 290 -3.80 -22.53 -5.40
N THR A 291 -4.70 -22.51 -4.41
CA THR A 291 -6.04 -23.10 -4.51
C THR A 291 -6.89 -22.39 -5.57
N VAL A 292 -6.86 -21.06 -5.61
CA VAL A 292 -7.55 -20.26 -6.64
C VAL A 292 -7.04 -20.61 -8.04
N CYS A 293 -5.76 -20.79 -8.21
CA CYS A 293 -5.16 -21.15 -9.51
C CYS A 293 -5.53 -22.57 -9.95
N LEU A 294 -5.64 -23.54 -9.01
CA LEU A 294 -6.00 -24.92 -9.34
C LEU A 294 -7.49 -25.08 -9.64
N HIS A 295 -8.34 -24.37 -8.92
CA HIS A 295 -9.80 -24.50 -8.99
C HIS A 295 -10.47 -23.14 -9.11
N PRO A 296 -10.41 -22.47 -10.28
CA PRO A 296 -10.94 -21.12 -10.48
C PRO A 296 -12.47 -21.13 -10.62
N THR A 297 -13.17 -21.63 -9.61
CA THR A 297 -14.64 -21.64 -9.58
C THR A 297 -15.18 -20.43 -8.84
N PHE A 298 -16.43 -20.06 -9.13
CA PHE A 298 -17.11 -18.90 -8.53
C PHE A 298 -16.96 -18.84 -7.00
N TYR A 299 -17.29 -19.92 -6.30
CA TYR A 299 -17.23 -19.96 -4.83
C TYR A 299 -15.81 -19.93 -4.28
N VAL A 300 -14.89 -20.62 -4.93
CA VAL A 300 -13.47 -20.66 -4.53
C VAL A 300 -12.88 -19.26 -4.64
N VAL A 301 -13.10 -18.55 -5.75
CA VAL A 301 -12.56 -17.21 -5.94
C VAL A 301 -13.13 -16.23 -4.91
N ILE A 302 -14.42 -16.29 -4.57
CA ILE A 302 -15.02 -15.43 -3.54
C ILE A 302 -14.43 -15.69 -2.16
N ILE A 303 -14.39 -16.95 -1.72
CA ILE A 303 -13.89 -17.31 -0.39
C ILE A 303 -12.41 -16.93 -0.27
N PHE A 304 -11.63 -17.28 -1.26
CA PHE A 304 -10.20 -17.04 -1.21
C PHE A 304 -9.81 -15.59 -1.50
N ALA A 305 -10.64 -14.78 -2.20
CA ALA A 305 -10.48 -13.33 -2.26
C ALA A 305 -10.48 -12.72 -0.84
N PHE A 306 -11.40 -13.14 0.02
CA PHE A 306 -11.42 -12.73 1.42
C PHE A 306 -10.16 -13.21 2.18
N VAL A 307 -9.79 -14.50 2.03
CA VAL A 307 -8.63 -15.08 2.71
C VAL A 307 -7.32 -14.39 2.29
N ILE A 308 -7.13 -14.15 0.99
CA ILE A 308 -5.96 -13.45 0.45
C ILE A 308 -5.96 -12.00 0.94
N GLY A 309 -7.11 -11.32 0.94
CA GLY A 309 -7.27 -9.99 1.49
C GLY A 309 -6.84 -9.93 2.96
N PHE A 310 -7.31 -10.88 3.77
CA PHE A 310 -6.95 -10.98 5.18
C PHE A 310 -5.46 -11.23 5.38
N THR A 311 -4.87 -12.17 4.68
CA THR A 311 -3.50 -12.62 4.94
C THR A 311 -2.43 -11.82 4.21
N SER A 312 -2.70 -11.36 2.97
CA SER A 312 -1.71 -10.64 2.15
C SER A 312 -1.80 -9.11 2.32
N ALA A 313 -3.02 -8.56 2.29
CA ALA A 313 -3.19 -7.11 2.28
C ALA A 313 -3.31 -6.49 3.69
N GLY A 314 -3.85 -7.24 4.65
CA GLY A 314 -4.27 -6.65 5.92
C GLY A 314 -3.13 -6.31 6.87
N GLY A 315 -2.10 -7.14 6.97
CA GLY A 315 -1.11 -6.98 8.03
C GLY A 315 0.33 -7.27 7.66
N VAL A 316 0.57 -8.05 6.64
CA VAL A 316 1.89 -8.60 6.29
C VAL A 316 2.92 -7.52 6.01
N VAL A 317 2.55 -6.50 5.24
CA VAL A 317 3.42 -5.34 4.94
C VAL A 317 3.83 -4.62 6.22
N GLN A 318 2.86 -4.38 7.13
CA GLN A 318 3.11 -3.64 8.38
C GLN A 318 3.89 -4.47 9.40
N ILE A 319 3.63 -5.77 9.47
CA ILE A 319 4.39 -6.68 10.34
C ILE A 319 5.85 -6.75 9.87
N GLY A 320 6.09 -6.90 8.57
CA GLY A 320 7.44 -6.92 8.00
C GLY A 320 8.21 -5.63 8.27
N LEU A 321 7.55 -4.46 8.10
CA LEU A 321 8.13 -3.16 8.43
C LEU A 321 8.48 -3.05 9.92
N THR A 322 7.57 -3.47 10.80
CA THR A 322 7.79 -3.42 12.26
C THR A 322 8.99 -4.28 12.66
N LEU A 323 9.06 -5.50 12.15
CA LEU A 323 10.19 -6.41 12.41
C LEU A 323 11.51 -5.81 11.89
N MET A 324 11.51 -5.18 10.73
CA MET A 324 12.69 -4.48 10.22
C MET A 324 13.08 -3.32 11.13
N ALA A 325 12.12 -2.49 11.56
CA ALA A 325 12.38 -1.36 12.45
C ALA A 325 12.90 -1.81 13.84
N GLU A 326 12.40 -2.91 14.38
CA GLU A 326 12.91 -3.53 15.60
C GLU A 326 14.33 -4.09 15.43
N ARG A 327 14.62 -4.59 14.22
CA ARG A 327 15.94 -5.13 13.89
C ARG A 327 17.01 -4.06 13.77
N PHE A 328 16.63 -2.85 13.38
CA PHE A 328 17.50 -1.68 13.19
C PHE A 328 17.11 -0.52 14.12
N PRO A 329 17.19 -0.67 15.47
CA PRO A 329 16.64 0.28 16.42
C PRO A 329 17.27 1.68 16.34
N TYR A 330 18.55 1.77 15.96
CA TYR A 330 19.28 3.04 15.82
C TYR A 330 19.10 3.71 14.45
N ALA A 331 18.48 3.03 13.49
CA ALA A 331 18.28 3.52 12.12
C ALA A 331 16.84 3.27 11.62
N LYS A 332 15.84 3.38 12.50
CA LYS A 332 14.42 3.07 12.19
C LYS A 332 13.91 3.82 10.97
N GLY A 333 14.17 5.13 10.87
CA GLY A 333 13.75 5.93 9.73
C GLY A 333 14.39 5.48 8.41
N LYS A 334 15.69 5.17 8.41
CA LYS A 334 16.41 4.65 7.24
C LYS A 334 15.86 3.26 6.84
N ALA A 335 15.62 2.39 7.82
CA ALA A 335 15.01 1.07 7.58
C ALA A 335 13.62 1.18 6.95
N THR A 336 12.76 2.05 7.50
CA THR A 336 11.43 2.35 6.95
C THR A 336 11.52 2.87 5.52
N GLY A 337 12.42 3.82 5.24
CA GLY A 337 12.63 4.36 3.91
C GLY A 337 13.06 3.29 2.90
N ILE A 338 14.00 2.41 3.25
CA ILE A 338 14.45 1.31 2.39
C ILE A 338 13.30 0.31 2.13
N TYR A 339 12.54 -0.05 3.17
CA TYR A 339 11.42 -0.98 3.04
C TYR A 339 10.34 -0.46 2.07
N TYR A 340 9.92 0.80 2.24
CA TYR A 340 8.93 1.41 1.35
C TYR A 340 9.46 1.71 -0.04
N SER A 341 10.76 2.01 -0.20
CA SER A 341 11.38 2.13 -1.52
C SER A 341 11.33 0.80 -2.28
N ALA A 342 11.64 -0.31 -1.61
CA ALA A 342 11.51 -1.64 -2.19
C ALA A 342 10.06 -1.95 -2.60
N GLY A 343 9.07 -1.59 -1.77
CA GLY A 343 7.65 -1.68 -2.10
C GLY A 343 7.25 -0.80 -3.29
N SER A 344 7.80 0.39 -3.41
CA SER A 344 7.54 1.28 -4.55
C SER A 344 8.14 0.75 -5.85
N ILE A 345 9.28 0.05 -5.79
CA ILE A 345 9.82 -0.67 -6.94
C ILE A 345 8.84 -1.77 -7.37
N ALA A 346 8.20 -2.48 -6.44
CA ALA A 346 7.18 -3.47 -6.77
C ALA A 346 5.99 -2.82 -7.49
N THR A 347 5.48 -1.69 -7.01
CA THR A 347 4.35 -0.99 -7.66
C THR A 347 4.67 -0.48 -9.07
N PHE A 348 5.95 -0.32 -9.42
CA PHE A 348 6.39 -0.01 -10.77
C PHE A 348 6.59 -1.28 -11.62
N THR A 349 7.31 -2.27 -11.09
CA THR A 349 7.75 -3.44 -11.88
C THR A 349 6.62 -4.46 -12.09
N ILE A 350 5.74 -4.65 -11.10
CA ILE A 350 4.65 -5.63 -11.20
C ILE A 350 3.70 -5.33 -12.36
N PRO A 351 3.18 -4.10 -12.57
CA PRO A 351 2.34 -3.81 -13.72
C PRO A 351 3.05 -4.04 -15.07
N LEU A 352 4.37 -3.79 -15.16
CA LEU A 352 5.14 -4.06 -16.38
C LEU A 352 5.24 -5.57 -16.68
N ILE A 353 5.52 -6.37 -15.64
CA ILE A 353 5.59 -7.82 -15.79
C ILE A 353 4.21 -8.38 -16.13
N THR A 354 3.17 -7.95 -15.43
CA THR A 354 1.79 -8.42 -15.67
C THR A 354 1.23 -7.93 -17.00
N ALA A 355 1.68 -6.77 -17.52
CA ALA A 355 1.38 -6.33 -18.88
C ALA A 355 1.87 -7.34 -19.93
N HIS A 356 3.06 -7.89 -19.75
CA HIS A 356 3.58 -8.92 -20.64
C HIS A 356 2.84 -10.25 -20.48
N LEU A 357 2.58 -10.67 -19.25
CA LEU A 357 1.85 -11.92 -18.97
C LEU A 357 0.40 -11.87 -19.47
N SER A 358 -0.27 -10.73 -19.37
CA SER A 358 -1.67 -10.55 -19.80
C SER A 358 -1.87 -10.78 -21.31
N GLN A 359 -0.81 -10.62 -22.11
CA GLN A 359 -0.84 -10.92 -23.54
C GLN A 359 -0.95 -12.43 -23.84
N ARG A 360 -0.57 -13.28 -22.88
CA ARG A 360 -0.69 -14.74 -22.98
C ARG A 360 -1.98 -15.22 -22.33
N SER A 361 -2.11 -15.01 -21.03
CA SER A 361 -3.27 -15.42 -20.26
C SER A 361 -3.36 -14.64 -18.96
N ILE A 362 -4.58 -14.27 -18.56
CA ILE A 362 -4.84 -13.67 -17.24
C ILE A 362 -4.58 -14.69 -16.11
N ALA A 363 -4.76 -15.98 -16.37
CA ALA A 363 -4.44 -17.04 -15.41
C ALA A 363 -2.94 -17.06 -15.06
N ASP A 364 -2.05 -16.80 -16.03
CA ASP A 364 -0.59 -16.78 -15.81
C ASP A 364 -0.18 -15.69 -14.80
N ILE A 365 -0.94 -14.61 -14.71
CA ILE A 365 -0.70 -13.52 -13.75
C ILE A 365 -0.90 -14.04 -12.33
N MET A 366 -1.95 -14.81 -12.05
CA MET A 366 -2.19 -15.37 -10.71
C MET A 366 -1.22 -16.51 -10.38
N TRP A 367 -0.79 -17.29 -11.37
CA TRP A 367 0.30 -18.25 -11.18
C TRP A 367 1.63 -17.58 -10.84
N PHE A 368 1.93 -16.45 -11.49
CA PHE A 368 3.10 -15.64 -11.17
C PHE A 368 3.02 -15.10 -9.73
N ASP A 369 1.85 -14.61 -9.28
CA ASP A 369 1.67 -14.17 -7.89
C ASP A 369 1.81 -15.32 -6.89
N THR A 370 1.30 -16.50 -7.24
CA THR A 370 1.48 -17.72 -6.43
C THR A 370 2.96 -18.04 -6.23
N ALA A 371 3.78 -17.91 -7.29
CA ALA A 371 5.23 -18.10 -7.19
C ALA A 371 5.90 -17.03 -6.30
N ILE A 372 5.49 -15.77 -6.44
CA ILE A 372 5.96 -14.67 -5.56
C ILE A 372 5.59 -14.96 -4.09
N ALA A 373 4.35 -15.39 -3.83
CA ALA A 373 3.88 -15.73 -2.48
C ALA A 373 4.64 -16.91 -1.88
N ALA A 374 4.99 -17.92 -2.68
CA ALA A 374 5.84 -19.03 -2.25
C ALA A 374 7.23 -18.56 -1.82
N ILE A 375 7.87 -17.71 -2.64
CA ILE A 375 9.17 -17.09 -2.29
C ILE A 375 9.02 -16.24 -1.02
N GLY A 376 7.92 -15.50 -0.90
CA GLY A 376 7.59 -14.70 0.28
C GLY A 376 7.49 -15.53 1.55
N PHE A 377 6.84 -16.70 1.47
CA PHE A 377 6.75 -17.64 2.58
C PHE A 377 8.14 -18.20 2.97
N LEU A 378 8.94 -18.63 2.01
CA LEU A 378 10.30 -19.12 2.27
C LEU A 378 11.17 -18.04 2.93
N LEU A 379 11.04 -16.79 2.47
CA LEU A 379 11.77 -15.66 3.04
C LEU A 379 11.28 -15.33 4.46
N ALA A 380 9.96 -15.37 4.71
CA ALA A 380 9.39 -15.19 6.04
C ALA A 380 9.85 -16.29 7.01
N LEU A 381 9.94 -17.53 6.53
CA LEU A 381 10.50 -18.67 7.29
C LEU A 381 11.99 -18.42 7.64
N PHE A 382 12.78 -17.98 6.66
CA PHE A 382 14.20 -17.64 6.87
C PHE A 382 14.36 -16.53 7.92
N ILE A 383 13.59 -15.43 7.82
CA ILE A 383 13.58 -14.34 8.79
C ILE A 383 13.20 -14.85 10.18
N GLY A 384 12.14 -15.66 10.28
CA GLY A 384 11.65 -16.24 11.54
C GLY A 384 12.67 -17.14 12.23
N LEU A 385 13.30 -18.06 11.48
CA LEU A 385 14.33 -18.97 12.00
C LEU A 385 15.57 -18.20 12.47
N ARG A 386 15.99 -17.20 11.71
CA ARG A 386 17.14 -16.36 12.05
C ARG A 386 16.89 -15.50 13.30
N SER A 387 15.68 -14.98 13.45
CA SER A 387 15.27 -14.25 14.66
C SER A 387 15.33 -15.13 15.92
N ARG A 388 14.83 -16.38 15.84
CA ARG A 388 14.85 -17.33 16.95
C ARG A 388 16.27 -17.69 17.40
N LYS A 389 17.20 -17.90 16.46
CA LYS A 389 18.61 -18.23 16.80
C LYS A 389 19.27 -17.11 17.60
N LYS A 390 19.00 -15.85 17.28
CA LYS A 390 19.61 -14.70 17.99
C LYS A 390 19.05 -14.53 19.40
N THR A 391 17.76 -14.72 19.61
CA THR A 391 17.14 -14.64 20.96
C THR A 391 17.73 -15.72 21.87
N ARG A 392 17.93 -16.93 21.34
CA ARG A 392 18.53 -18.04 22.10
C ARG A 392 20.01 -17.79 22.47
N HIS A 393 20.77 -17.15 21.58
CA HIS A 393 22.17 -16.80 21.86
C HIS A 393 22.30 -15.68 22.91
N HIS A 394 21.33 -14.77 22.98
CA HIS A 394 21.32 -13.69 23.98
C HIS A 394 20.99 -14.26 25.36
N SER A 395 19.98 -15.12 25.50
CA SER A 395 19.59 -15.75 26.74
C SER A 395 20.69 -16.71 27.29
N LEU A 396 21.45 -17.37 26.41
CA LEU A 396 22.57 -18.21 26.84
C LEU A 396 23.78 -17.39 27.34
N LYS A 397 24.01 -16.19 26.81
CA LYS A 397 25.05 -15.29 27.26
C LYS A 397 24.72 -14.60 28.59
N GLU A 398 23.46 -14.29 28.84
CA GLU A 398 23.00 -13.73 30.12
C GLU A 398 23.07 -14.79 31.26
N ASN A 399 22.78 -16.05 30.95
CA ASN A 399 22.86 -17.12 31.94
C ASN A 399 24.31 -17.64 32.21
N VAL A 400 25.30 -17.20 31.45
CA VAL A 400 26.72 -17.61 31.59
C VAL A 400 27.57 -16.48 32.19
N ALA A 401 27.02 -15.27 32.42
CA ALA A 401 27.72 -14.26 33.19
C ALA A 401 27.68 -14.64 34.67
N PRO A 402 28.84 -15.09 35.27
CA PRO A 402 28.87 -15.39 36.69
C PRO A 402 28.71 -14.11 37.48
N GLY A 403 27.83 -14.16 38.49
CA GLY A 403 27.75 -13.11 39.50
C GLY A 403 29.14 -12.89 40.09
N GLY A 404 29.68 -11.71 39.85
CA GLY A 404 30.82 -11.15 40.48
C GLY A 404 30.41 -9.93 41.30
#